data_194b9c30564b0cb85606902c6c2e883d
#
_entry.id   194b9c30564b0cb85606902c6c2e883d
#
_cell.length_a   1.000
_cell.length_b   1.000
_cell.length_c   1.000
_cell.angle_alpha   90.00
_cell.angle_beta   90.00
_cell.angle_gamma   90.00
#
_symmetry.space_group_name_H-M   'P 1'
#
loop_
_entity.id
_entity.type
_entity.pdbx_description
1 polymer ?
#
loop_
_entity_poly.entity_id
_entity_poly.type
_entity_poly.pdbx_seq_one_letter_code
_entity_poly.pdbx_strand_id
1 'polypeptide(L)'
;MKNIFTTLTIILILSNLSCSSVDNSHKITEDQVKETVGNFFASIEVGSELNTNDYITGDFKIVELGGPYTLDEFWALIAESQGENITVSRKWNLSNWSISIDVNSAHVSYKNNGTFVTSIQGEEVTTNPVWLESGYLVLENDELKIKYFQSEEISDYLSK
;
A
#
# COMPACT_ATOMS: atom_id res chain seq x y z
N MET A 1 17.86 -66.89 -29.62
CA MET A 1 16.79 -66.16 -28.99
C MET A 1 17.19 -65.86 -27.54
N LYS A 2 18.13 -64.98 -27.32
CA LYS A 2 18.54 -64.47 -26.01
C LYS A 2 19.13 -63.09 -26.33
N ASN A 3 18.45 -61.98 -26.15
CA ASN A 3 19.02 -60.60 -26.01
C ASN A 3 17.93 -59.48 -26.14
N ILE A 4 16.62 -59.81 -25.95
CA ILE A 4 15.55 -58.77 -26.07
C ILE A 4 15.05 -58.30 -24.67
N PHE A 5 15.44 -58.92 -23.58
CA PHE A 5 14.91 -58.62 -22.25
C PHE A 5 15.70 -57.60 -21.43
N THR A 6 16.93 -57.22 -21.89
CA THR A 6 17.82 -56.34 -21.10
C THR A 6 17.67 -54.86 -21.44
N THR A 7 16.95 -54.51 -22.52
CA THR A 7 16.87 -53.09 -22.99
C THR A 7 15.64 -52.36 -22.48
N LEU A 8 14.67 -53.07 -21.87
CA LEU A 8 13.40 -52.45 -21.43
C LEU A 8 13.43 -51.94 -19.98
N THR A 9 14.46 -52.26 -19.19
CA THR A 9 14.52 -51.89 -17.77
C THR A 9 15.25 -50.55 -17.51
N ILE A 10 15.93 -49.97 -18.51
CA ILE A 10 16.68 -48.69 -18.33
C ILE A 10 15.83 -47.45 -18.61
N ILE A 11 14.68 -47.56 -19.26
CA ILE A 11 13.88 -46.38 -19.63
C ILE A 11 12.92 -45.93 -18.49
N LEU A 12 12.75 -46.73 -17.42
CA LEU A 12 11.78 -46.42 -16.38
C LEU A 12 12.38 -45.68 -15.17
N ILE A 13 13.65 -45.29 -15.16
CA ILE A 13 14.33 -44.64 -14.01
C ILE A 13 14.52 -43.12 -14.23
N LEU A 14 14.27 -42.59 -15.43
CA LEU A 14 14.50 -41.18 -15.75
C LEU A 14 13.30 -40.25 -15.59
N SER A 15 12.17 -40.73 -15.07
CA SER A 15 10.93 -39.91 -14.96
C SER A 15 10.69 -39.32 -13.56
N ASN A 16 11.63 -39.41 -12.60
CA ASN A 16 11.46 -38.85 -11.26
C ASN A 16 12.44 -37.72 -10.91
N LEU A 17 13.01 -37.03 -11.90
CA LEU A 17 13.57 -35.71 -11.67
C LEU A 17 12.41 -34.70 -11.71
N SER A 18 11.48 -34.84 -10.74
CA SER A 18 10.62 -33.75 -10.33
C SER A 18 11.55 -32.66 -9.79
N CYS A 19 11.80 -31.66 -10.61
CA CYS A 19 12.43 -30.44 -10.18
C CYS A 19 11.47 -29.82 -9.16
N SER A 20 11.69 -30.12 -7.86
CA SER A 20 11.16 -29.28 -6.81
C SER A 20 11.92 -27.95 -6.90
N SER A 21 11.44 -27.05 -7.76
CA SER A 21 11.73 -25.64 -7.58
C SER A 21 11.30 -25.31 -6.15
N VAL A 22 12.27 -25.12 -5.27
CA VAL A 22 12.02 -24.42 -4.00
C VAL A 22 11.57 -23.04 -4.46
N ASP A 23 10.26 -22.85 -4.48
CA ASP A 23 9.64 -21.57 -4.74
C ASP A 23 9.95 -20.68 -3.52
N ASN A 24 11.11 -20.02 -3.57
CA ASN A 24 11.47 -18.94 -2.66
C ASN A 24 10.71 -17.65 -3.03
N SER A 25 9.48 -17.78 -3.52
CA SER A 25 8.64 -16.62 -3.70
C SER A 25 8.44 -15.98 -2.32
N HIS A 26 8.89 -14.75 -2.17
CA HIS A 26 8.61 -13.93 -0.99
C HIS A 26 7.10 -13.84 -0.85
N LYS A 27 6.57 -14.57 0.12
CA LYS A 27 5.13 -14.59 0.34
C LYS A 27 4.74 -13.31 1.07
N ILE A 28 3.99 -12.44 0.40
CA ILE A 28 3.39 -11.27 1.05
C ILE A 28 2.55 -11.72 2.26
N THR A 29 2.64 -11.02 3.37
CA THR A 29 1.85 -11.25 4.58
C THR A 29 0.96 -10.06 4.89
N GLU A 30 -0.11 -10.27 5.66
CA GLU A 30 -0.97 -9.18 6.10
C GLU A 30 -0.21 -8.12 6.92
N ASP A 31 0.76 -8.56 7.75
CA ASP A 31 1.56 -7.65 8.56
C ASP A 31 2.45 -6.76 7.68
N GLN A 32 3.06 -7.30 6.61
CA GLN A 32 3.79 -6.49 5.64
C GLN A 32 2.90 -5.47 4.94
N VAL A 33 1.65 -5.84 4.57
CA VAL A 33 0.69 -4.89 3.97
C VAL A 33 0.37 -3.77 4.94
N LYS A 34 0.05 -4.09 6.20
CA LYS A 34 -0.26 -3.10 7.25
C LYS A 34 0.95 -2.20 7.55
N GLU A 35 2.14 -2.77 7.61
CA GLU A 35 3.38 -2.05 7.84
C GLU A 35 3.68 -1.08 6.69
N THR A 36 3.60 -1.51 5.43
CA THR A 36 3.83 -0.66 4.26
C THR A 36 2.87 0.53 4.23
N VAL A 37 1.57 0.27 4.43
CA VAL A 37 0.55 1.33 4.46
C VAL A 37 0.74 2.24 5.67
N GLY A 38 1.00 1.68 6.85
CA GLY A 38 1.26 2.44 8.07
C GLY A 38 2.47 3.37 7.93
N ASN A 39 3.57 2.87 7.37
CA ASN A 39 4.79 3.65 7.14
C ASN A 39 4.58 4.73 6.07
N PHE A 40 3.79 4.46 5.02
CA PHE A 40 3.38 5.51 4.07
C PHE A 40 2.69 6.67 4.80
N PHE A 41 1.70 6.41 5.64
CA PHE A 41 1.03 7.46 6.41
C PHE A 41 1.95 8.13 7.43
N ALA A 42 2.81 7.37 8.10
CA ALA A 42 3.81 7.94 9.00
C ALA A 42 4.80 8.86 8.26
N SER A 43 5.15 8.54 7.00
CA SER A 43 6.08 9.35 6.19
C SER A 43 5.51 10.72 5.80
N ILE A 44 4.19 10.85 5.75
CA ILE A 44 3.50 12.11 5.43
C ILE A 44 3.02 12.90 6.65
N GLU A 45 3.37 12.47 7.87
CA GLU A 45 3.17 13.27 9.08
C GLU A 45 4.10 14.49 9.12
N VAL A 46 3.66 15.54 9.77
CA VAL A 46 4.49 16.74 9.95
C VAL A 46 5.75 16.41 10.75
N GLY A 47 6.91 16.72 10.19
CA GLY A 47 8.22 16.45 10.83
C GLY A 47 8.70 15.01 10.74
N SER A 48 8.08 14.19 9.88
CA SER A 48 8.57 12.83 9.62
C SER A 48 9.96 12.85 8.98
N GLU A 49 10.82 11.91 9.41
CA GLU A 49 12.13 11.64 8.79
C GLU A 49 12.06 10.52 7.75
N LEU A 50 10.89 9.85 7.60
CA LEU A 50 10.68 8.78 6.64
C LEU A 50 10.54 9.35 5.22
N ASN A 51 11.14 8.66 4.24
CA ASN A 51 11.01 9.02 2.84
C ASN A 51 9.79 8.31 2.23
N THR A 52 8.78 9.07 1.83
CA THR A 52 7.53 8.54 1.26
C THR A 52 7.77 7.68 0.01
N ASN A 53 8.79 7.98 -0.80
CA ASN A 53 9.12 7.23 -1.99
C ASN A 53 9.58 5.78 -1.72
N ASP A 54 9.96 5.46 -0.49
CA ASP A 54 10.33 4.08 -0.11
C ASP A 54 9.10 3.17 -0.05
N TYR A 55 7.89 3.73 0.10
CA TYR A 55 6.64 2.98 0.28
C TYR A 55 5.71 2.99 -0.94
N ILE A 56 6.06 3.72 -2.00
CA ILE A 56 5.27 3.83 -3.23
C ILE A 56 6.07 3.41 -4.46
N THR A 57 5.40 2.98 -5.53
CA THR A 57 6.05 2.73 -6.83
C THR A 57 6.35 4.03 -7.57
N GLY A 58 7.30 3.99 -8.52
CA GLY A 58 7.63 5.18 -9.33
C GLY A 58 6.48 5.69 -10.20
N ASP A 59 5.46 4.85 -10.48
CA ASP A 59 4.24 5.20 -11.22
C ASP A 59 3.00 5.32 -10.31
N PHE A 60 3.20 5.50 -9.01
CA PHE A 60 2.14 5.65 -8.02
C PHE A 60 1.08 6.69 -8.42
N LYS A 61 -0.17 6.36 -8.15
CA LYS A 61 -1.31 7.27 -8.31
C LYS A 61 -2.22 7.24 -7.08
N ILE A 62 -2.62 8.43 -6.66
CA ILE A 62 -3.71 8.63 -5.70
C ILE A 62 -4.96 9.14 -6.45
N VAL A 63 -6.10 8.51 -6.20
CA VAL A 63 -7.41 8.97 -6.70
C VAL A 63 -8.18 9.57 -5.54
N GLU A 64 -8.31 10.86 -5.58
CA GLU A 64 -9.03 11.68 -4.60
C GLU A 64 -9.45 12.99 -5.28
N LEU A 65 -10.41 13.71 -4.70
CA LEU A 65 -10.85 15.03 -5.19
C LEU A 65 -11.19 15.08 -6.70
N GLY A 66 -11.68 13.94 -7.23
CA GLY A 66 -12.18 13.86 -8.59
C GLY A 66 -11.14 13.54 -9.68
N GLY A 67 -9.89 13.23 -9.33
CA GLY A 67 -8.86 12.88 -10.31
C GLY A 67 -7.80 11.93 -9.82
N PRO A 68 -7.03 11.30 -10.75
CA PRO A 68 -5.82 10.58 -10.45
C PRO A 68 -4.62 11.52 -10.46
N TYR A 69 -3.89 11.60 -9.36
CA TYR A 69 -2.71 12.45 -9.18
C TYR A 69 -1.47 11.63 -8.89
N THR A 70 -0.30 12.12 -9.31
CA THR A 70 0.97 11.73 -8.68
C THR A 70 1.02 12.28 -7.25
N LEU A 71 1.94 11.80 -6.44
CA LEU A 71 2.09 12.32 -5.08
C LEU A 71 2.38 13.84 -5.07
N ASP A 72 3.25 14.33 -5.97
CA ASP A 72 3.61 15.74 -6.06
C ASP A 72 2.43 16.61 -6.51
N GLU A 73 1.67 16.15 -7.52
CA GLU A 73 0.46 16.85 -7.99
C GLU A 73 -0.60 16.94 -6.87
N PHE A 74 -0.76 15.86 -6.10
CA PHE A 74 -1.68 15.83 -4.98
C PHE A 74 -1.29 16.82 -3.87
N TRP A 75 0.00 16.83 -3.50
CA TRP A 75 0.48 17.79 -2.51
C TRP A 75 0.40 19.25 -2.97
N ALA A 76 0.62 19.53 -4.26
CA ALA A 76 0.43 20.87 -4.82
C ALA A 76 -1.04 21.31 -4.70
N LEU A 77 -1.99 20.40 -4.98
CA LEU A 77 -3.42 20.67 -4.84
C LEU A 77 -3.82 20.95 -3.38
N ILE A 78 -3.31 20.14 -2.44
CA ILE A 78 -3.55 20.35 -1.00
C ILE A 78 -2.97 21.69 -0.55
N ALA A 79 -1.75 22.03 -0.96
CA ALA A 79 -1.11 23.31 -0.61
C ALA A 79 -1.90 24.50 -1.14
N GLU A 80 -2.41 24.42 -2.38
CA GLU A 80 -3.27 25.45 -2.96
C GLU A 80 -4.56 25.64 -2.15
N SER A 81 -5.19 24.53 -1.73
CA SER A 81 -6.44 24.58 -0.94
C SER A 81 -6.23 25.14 0.47
N GLN A 82 -5.06 24.94 1.06
CA GLN A 82 -4.73 25.44 2.40
C GLN A 82 -4.45 26.96 2.42
N GLY A 83 -3.98 27.54 1.31
CA GLY A 83 -3.63 28.95 1.23
C GLY A 83 -2.54 29.34 2.26
N GLU A 84 -2.83 30.34 3.13
CA GLU A 84 -1.90 30.81 4.18
C GLU A 84 -1.96 29.98 5.48
N ASN A 85 -2.86 28.99 5.55
CA ASN A 85 -3.00 28.17 6.75
C ASN A 85 -1.83 27.18 6.88
N ILE A 86 -1.37 26.97 8.10
CA ILE A 86 -0.20 26.12 8.39
C ILE A 86 -0.66 24.85 9.09
N THR A 87 -0.40 23.70 8.51
CA THR A 87 -0.58 22.42 9.21
C THR A 87 0.50 22.25 10.28
N VAL A 88 0.10 22.29 11.54
CA VAL A 88 0.97 22.16 12.71
C VAL A 88 1.22 20.68 13.04
N SER A 89 0.18 19.86 12.94
CA SER A 89 0.24 18.43 13.21
C SER A 89 -0.71 17.68 12.31
N ARG A 90 -0.30 16.47 11.91
CA ARG A 90 -1.11 15.53 11.14
C ARG A 90 -0.85 14.13 11.69
N LYS A 91 -1.90 13.45 12.14
CA LYS A 91 -1.86 12.10 12.69
C LYS A 91 -2.90 11.23 12.05
N TRP A 92 -2.61 9.94 11.93
CA TRP A 92 -3.46 8.95 11.27
C TRP A 92 -3.73 7.77 12.20
N ASN A 93 -4.94 7.25 12.17
CA ASN A 93 -5.33 6.05 12.88
C ASN A 93 -6.09 5.11 11.96
N LEU A 94 -5.40 4.06 11.50
CA LEU A 94 -5.88 3.08 10.54
C LEU A 94 -6.56 1.91 11.26
N SER A 95 -7.76 1.55 10.84
CA SER A 95 -8.58 0.51 11.49
C SER A 95 -9.48 -0.21 10.49
N ASN A 96 -10.16 -1.27 10.92
CA ASN A 96 -11.12 -2.02 10.10
C ASN A 96 -10.52 -2.54 8.79
N TRP A 97 -9.34 -3.14 8.89
CA TRP A 97 -8.61 -3.68 7.77
C TRP A 97 -9.32 -4.84 7.08
N SER A 98 -9.36 -4.81 5.76
CA SER A 98 -9.70 -5.94 4.90
C SER A 98 -8.58 -6.10 3.88
N ILE A 99 -7.93 -7.27 3.86
CA ILE A 99 -6.73 -7.54 3.07
C ILE A 99 -6.95 -8.79 2.24
N SER A 100 -6.63 -8.71 0.94
CA SER A 100 -6.61 -9.84 0.02
C SER A 100 -5.22 -9.91 -0.62
N ILE A 101 -4.57 -11.07 -0.53
CA ILE A 101 -3.19 -11.26 -0.96
C ILE A 101 -3.17 -12.24 -2.13
N ASP A 102 -2.43 -11.86 -3.18
CA ASP A 102 -2.06 -12.67 -4.32
C ASP A 102 -0.56 -13.00 -4.29
N VAL A 103 -0.05 -13.68 -5.32
CA VAL A 103 1.36 -14.12 -5.38
C VAL A 103 2.34 -12.95 -5.24
N ASN A 104 2.12 -11.85 -5.98
CA ASN A 104 3.03 -10.70 -6.06
C ASN A 104 2.34 -9.37 -5.78
N SER A 105 1.14 -9.40 -5.23
CA SER A 105 0.35 -8.19 -4.98
C SER A 105 -0.62 -8.37 -3.83
N ALA A 106 -1.13 -7.26 -3.31
CA ALA A 106 -2.18 -7.24 -2.32
C ALA A 106 -3.16 -6.10 -2.59
N HIS A 107 -4.42 -6.36 -2.27
CA HIS A 107 -5.45 -5.33 -2.15
C HIS A 107 -5.76 -5.12 -0.67
N VAL A 108 -5.91 -3.87 -0.29
CA VAL A 108 -6.26 -3.49 1.08
C VAL A 108 -7.36 -2.45 1.06
N SER A 109 -8.27 -2.54 2.02
CA SER A 109 -9.16 -1.45 2.38
C SER A 109 -9.23 -1.29 3.89
N TYR A 110 -9.44 -0.07 4.35
CA TYR A 110 -9.46 0.27 5.77
C TYR A 110 -10.19 1.59 6.01
N LYS A 111 -10.50 1.86 7.27
CA LYS A 111 -10.97 3.15 7.74
C LYS A 111 -9.80 3.93 8.30
N ASN A 112 -9.65 5.18 7.88
CA ASN A 112 -8.66 6.11 8.39
C ASN A 112 -9.33 7.24 9.15
N ASN A 113 -8.90 7.48 10.38
CA ASN A 113 -9.34 8.62 11.18
C ASN A 113 -8.16 9.57 11.35
N GLY A 114 -8.21 10.73 10.70
CA GLY A 114 -7.22 11.78 10.83
C GLY A 114 -7.44 12.61 12.09
N THR A 115 -6.37 13.18 12.62
CA THR A 115 -6.41 14.29 13.57
C THR A 115 -5.43 15.35 13.08
N PHE A 116 -5.96 16.47 12.63
CA PHE A 116 -5.15 17.56 12.05
C PHE A 116 -5.29 18.80 12.92
N VAL A 117 -4.15 19.41 13.23
CA VAL A 117 -4.10 20.72 13.86
C VAL A 117 -3.58 21.72 12.83
N THR A 118 -4.38 22.74 12.54
CA THR A 118 -4.05 23.77 11.55
C THR A 118 -4.08 25.13 12.23
N SER A 119 -3.04 25.93 12.05
CA SER A 119 -3.00 27.34 12.47
C SER A 119 -3.71 28.19 11.41
N ILE A 120 -4.80 28.82 11.79
CA ILE A 120 -5.60 29.73 10.97
C ILE A 120 -5.55 31.10 11.62
N GLN A 121 -4.91 32.08 10.97
CA GLN A 121 -4.72 33.43 11.51
C GLN A 121 -4.11 33.48 12.92
N GLY A 122 -3.25 32.47 13.24
CA GLY A 122 -2.57 32.38 14.54
C GLY A 122 -3.35 31.60 15.62
N GLU A 123 -4.55 31.12 15.33
CA GLU A 123 -5.32 30.23 16.21
C GLU A 123 -5.25 28.79 15.73
N GLU A 124 -5.06 27.85 16.66
CA GLU A 124 -5.04 26.41 16.33
C GLU A 124 -6.46 25.84 16.29
N VAL A 125 -6.79 25.25 15.15
CA VAL A 125 -8.05 24.54 14.92
C VAL A 125 -7.77 23.06 14.72
N THR A 126 -8.45 22.20 15.46
CA THR A 126 -8.36 20.74 15.31
C THR A 126 -9.54 20.23 14.50
N THR A 127 -9.26 19.44 13.47
CA THR A 127 -10.26 18.71 12.68
C THR A 127 -10.01 17.20 12.75
N ASN A 128 -11.06 16.40 12.64
CA ASN A 128 -11.01 14.95 12.73
C ASN A 128 -11.73 14.31 11.52
N PRO A 129 -11.19 14.47 10.32
CA PRO A 129 -11.78 13.85 9.13
C PRO A 129 -11.67 12.32 9.17
N VAL A 130 -12.62 11.68 8.49
CA VAL A 130 -12.70 10.22 8.39
C VAL A 130 -12.82 9.82 6.95
N TRP A 131 -11.98 8.86 6.54
CA TRP A 131 -11.98 8.31 5.18
C TRP A 131 -12.24 6.81 5.16
N LEU A 132 -12.83 6.36 4.07
CA LEU A 132 -12.70 4.98 3.59
C LEU A 132 -11.66 4.97 2.49
N GLU A 133 -10.68 4.11 2.64
CA GLU A 133 -9.53 4.06 1.75
C GLU A 133 -9.29 2.66 1.23
N SER A 134 -8.74 2.58 0.03
CA SER A 134 -8.31 1.33 -0.57
C SER A 134 -6.98 1.51 -1.31
N GLY A 135 -6.17 0.46 -1.31
CA GLY A 135 -4.88 0.46 -1.97
C GLY A 135 -4.60 -0.84 -2.70
N TYR A 136 -3.82 -0.73 -3.75
CA TYR A 136 -3.22 -1.85 -4.47
C TYR A 136 -1.70 -1.79 -4.30
N LEU A 137 -1.13 -2.85 -3.74
CA LEU A 137 0.29 -2.99 -3.47
C LEU A 137 0.89 -4.05 -4.39
N VAL A 138 2.14 -3.87 -4.76
CA VAL A 138 2.90 -4.80 -5.58
C VAL A 138 4.29 -5.02 -5.00
N LEU A 139 4.87 -6.19 -5.23
CA LEU A 139 6.30 -6.42 -5.00
C LEU A 139 7.11 -5.78 -6.12
N GLU A 140 8.02 -4.88 -5.75
CA GLU A 140 9.00 -4.26 -6.62
C GLU A 140 10.38 -4.39 -5.99
N ASN A 141 11.29 -5.16 -6.62
CA ASN A 141 12.62 -5.47 -6.09
C ASN A 141 12.59 -6.10 -4.68
N ASP A 142 11.67 -7.04 -4.45
CA ASP A 142 11.42 -7.71 -3.17
C ASP A 142 10.90 -6.81 -2.04
N GLU A 143 10.54 -5.57 -2.34
CA GLU A 143 9.87 -4.64 -1.43
C GLU A 143 8.39 -4.48 -1.80
N LEU A 144 7.52 -4.48 -0.78
CA LEU A 144 6.10 -4.23 -1.00
C LEU A 144 5.84 -2.73 -1.07
N LYS A 145 5.29 -2.25 -2.19
CA LYS A 145 5.04 -0.83 -2.45
C LYS A 145 3.61 -0.58 -2.88
N ILE A 146 3.07 0.57 -2.51
CA ILE A 146 1.75 1.02 -2.93
C ILE A 146 1.86 1.55 -4.36
N LYS A 147 1.09 0.96 -5.27
CA LYS A 147 1.02 1.37 -6.67
C LYS A 147 -0.16 2.30 -6.95
N TYR A 148 -1.25 2.05 -6.25
CA TYR A 148 -2.49 2.78 -6.41
C TYR A 148 -3.15 2.98 -5.06
N PHE A 149 -3.72 4.16 -4.86
CA PHE A 149 -4.40 4.53 -3.64
C PHE A 149 -5.69 5.30 -3.98
N GLN A 150 -6.78 4.95 -3.32
CA GLN A 150 -8.05 5.67 -3.42
C GLN A 150 -8.52 6.05 -2.04
N SER A 151 -8.97 7.29 -1.90
CA SER A 151 -9.49 7.84 -0.66
C SER A 151 -10.83 8.52 -0.92
N GLU A 152 -11.78 8.32 0.00
CA GLU A 152 -13.09 8.98 0.02
C GLU A 152 -13.37 9.47 1.43
N GLU A 153 -13.50 10.78 1.60
CA GLU A 153 -13.89 11.38 2.87
C GLU A 153 -15.36 11.10 3.16
N ILE A 154 -15.64 10.58 4.37
CA ILE A 154 -16.98 10.22 4.83
C ILE A 154 -17.44 10.99 6.07
N SER A 155 -16.69 12.01 6.50
CA SER A 155 -16.98 12.79 7.72
C SER A 155 -18.41 13.34 7.71
N ASP A 156 -18.87 13.86 6.59
CA ASP A 156 -20.21 14.45 6.44
C ASP A 156 -21.34 13.43 6.54
N TYR A 157 -21.07 12.16 6.24
CA TYR A 157 -22.09 11.08 6.37
C TYR A 157 -22.26 10.60 7.80
N LEU A 158 -21.26 10.81 8.67
CA LEU A 158 -21.29 10.39 10.07
C LEU A 158 -21.95 11.42 11.00
N SER A 159 -22.16 12.65 10.52
CA SER A 159 -22.74 13.77 11.28
C SER A 159 -24.28 13.87 11.15
N LYS A 160 -24.92 12.97 10.42
CA LYS A 160 -26.37 12.83 10.24
C LYS A 160 -26.90 11.70 11.09
#